data_709cf51a01c71d0ab697fc3fc3ff2bd2
#
_entry.id   709cf51a01c71d0ab697fc3fc3ff2bd2
#
_cell.length_a   1.000
_cell.length_b   1.000
_cell.length_c   1.000
_cell.angle_alpha   90.00
_cell.angle_beta   90.00
_cell.angle_gamma   90.00
#
_symmetry.space_group_name_H-M   'P 1'
#
loop_
_entity.id
_entity.type
_entity.pdbx_description
1 polymer ?
#
loop_
_entity_poly.entity_id
_entity_poly.type
_entity_poly.pdbx_seq_one_letter_code
_entity_poly.pdbx_strand_id
1 'polypeptide(L)'
;DKVFILGAWDDLLDFVQILHDEFAKWTDGKLTFSAGLGMFNPSTPINIISRETNELLNAAKLEGKDRIALFAKDNILTFSDYRDDILYGKLVTIQEFFDHENQRGKAFIYKLISLIRERDEQDRISFARLAYFLSRLESESENKQAFKTFKEKLIEWFDDELEIKQAELALMLYVY
;
A
#
# COMPACT_ATOMS: atom_id res chain seq x y z
N ASP A 1 19.05 16.39 10.78
CA ASP A 1 18.61 17.22 9.66
C ASP A 1 17.36 16.60 9.03
N LYS A 2 16.55 17.42 8.35
CA LYS A 2 15.34 17.01 7.64
C LYS A 2 15.37 17.55 6.23
N VAL A 3 14.90 16.75 5.27
CA VAL A 3 14.66 17.15 3.88
C VAL A 3 13.16 17.07 3.63
N PHE A 4 12.61 18.04 2.93
CA PHE A 4 11.22 18.07 2.51
C PHE A 4 11.18 18.15 0.99
N ILE A 5 10.46 17.23 0.36
CA ILE A 5 10.40 17.09 -1.10
C ILE A 5 8.94 17.09 -1.51
N LEU A 6 8.64 17.76 -2.60
CA LEU A 6 7.33 17.76 -3.27
C LEU A 6 7.52 17.24 -4.69
N GLY A 7 6.60 16.39 -5.14
CA GLY A 7 6.62 15.83 -6.49
C GLY A 7 5.34 15.06 -6.80
N ALA A 8 5.30 14.42 -7.96
CA ALA A 8 4.27 13.45 -8.26
C ALA A 8 4.38 12.27 -7.29
N TRP A 9 3.26 11.77 -6.83
CA TRP A 9 3.24 10.77 -5.74
C TRP A 9 3.90 9.45 -6.15
N ASP A 10 3.69 9.03 -7.39
CA ASP A 10 4.27 7.83 -7.99
C ASP A 10 5.80 7.93 -8.08
N ASP A 11 6.32 9.03 -8.59
CA ASP A 11 7.77 9.30 -8.62
C ASP A 11 8.38 9.28 -7.20
N LEU A 12 7.67 9.81 -6.20
CA LEU A 12 8.17 9.87 -4.82
C LEU A 12 8.20 8.52 -4.13
N LEU A 13 7.33 7.58 -4.49
CA LEU A 13 7.34 6.22 -3.97
C LEU A 13 8.62 5.49 -4.37
N ASP A 14 8.95 5.51 -5.64
CA ASP A 14 10.20 4.91 -6.15
C ASP A 14 11.43 5.66 -5.64
N PHE A 15 11.37 6.99 -5.66
CA PHE A 15 12.47 7.83 -5.23
C PHE A 15 12.87 7.57 -3.78
N VAL A 16 11.92 7.42 -2.84
CA VAL A 16 12.25 7.21 -1.43
C VAL A 16 12.93 5.87 -1.21
N GLN A 17 12.55 4.83 -1.95
CA GLN A 17 13.20 3.52 -1.87
C GLN A 17 14.61 3.57 -2.47
N ILE A 18 14.77 4.16 -3.64
CA ILE A 18 16.08 4.34 -4.28
C ILE A 18 17.00 5.16 -3.37
N LEU A 19 16.50 6.23 -2.79
CA LEU A 19 17.26 7.08 -1.87
C LEU A 19 17.72 6.29 -0.63
N HIS A 20 16.87 5.44 -0.08
CA HIS A 20 17.20 4.60 1.06
C HIS A 20 18.33 3.63 0.71
N ASP A 21 18.21 2.93 -0.41
CA ASP A 21 19.19 1.95 -0.85
C ASP A 21 20.56 2.60 -1.16
N GLU A 22 20.57 3.75 -1.83
CA GLU A 22 21.81 4.49 -2.13
C GLU A 22 22.44 5.11 -0.87
N PHE A 23 21.61 5.59 0.07
CA PHE A 23 22.10 6.10 1.34
C PHE A 23 22.74 5.00 2.18
N ALA A 24 22.14 3.81 2.22
CA ALA A 24 22.70 2.65 2.91
C ALA A 24 24.06 2.24 2.29
N LYS A 25 24.18 2.21 0.96
CA LYS A 25 25.45 1.94 0.26
C LYS A 25 26.51 3.01 0.59
N TRP A 26 26.14 4.30 0.52
CA TRP A 26 27.06 5.39 0.77
C TRP A 26 27.57 5.42 2.22
N THR A 27 26.76 5.04 3.19
CA THR A 27 27.11 5.03 4.61
C THR A 27 27.63 3.68 5.10
N ASP A 28 27.78 2.70 4.21
CA ASP A 28 28.18 1.32 4.54
C ASP A 28 27.23 0.70 5.61
N GLY A 29 25.93 1.03 5.51
CA GLY A 29 24.89 0.58 6.44
C GLY A 29 24.98 1.16 7.87
N LYS A 30 25.88 2.11 8.12
CA LYS A 30 26.10 2.67 9.46
C LYS A 30 25.06 3.74 9.84
N LEU A 31 24.44 4.35 8.86
CA LEU A 31 23.40 5.37 9.08
C LEU A 31 22.14 4.98 8.34
N THR A 32 21.01 5.29 8.95
CA THR A 32 19.68 5.08 8.38
C THR A 32 18.86 6.36 8.44
N PHE A 33 17.81 6.46 7.66
CA PHE A 33 16.82 7.51 7.80
C PHE A 33 15.41 6.94 7.85
N SER A 34 14.47 7.73 8.32
CA SER A 34 13.05 7.44 8.24
C SER A 34 12.38 8.40 7.29
N ALA A 35 11.30 7.97 6.66
CA ALA A 35 10.51 8.78 5.76
C ALA A 35 9.03 8.86 6.19
N GLY A 36 8.36 9.92 5.79
CA GLY A 36 6.91 10.05 5.87
C GLY A 36 6.41 10.55 4.52
N LEU A 37 5.51 9.81 3.88
CA LEU A 37 4.87 10.17 2.62
C LEU A 37 3.41 10.50 2.87
N GLY A 38 3.00 11.72 2.51
CA GLY A 38 1.61 12.15 2.50
C GLY A 38 1.14 12.44 1.09
N MET A 39 -0.12 12.11 0.82
CA MET A 39 -0.80 12.46 -0.41
C MET A 39 -1.82 13.55 -0.12
N PHE A 40 -1.79 14.63 -0.89
CA PHE A 40 -2.60 15.82 -0.63
C PHE A 40 -3.28 16.32 -1.90
N ASN A 41 -4.41 16.94 -1.71
CA ASN A 41 -5.04 17.65 -2.81
C ASN A 41 -4.14 18.81 -3.27
N PRO A 42 -4.01 19.10 -4.58
CA PRO A 42 -3.20 20.21 -5.09
C PRO A 42 -3.56 21.58 -4.52
N SER A 43 -4.77 21.76 -4.01
CA SER A 43 -5.22 23.00 -3.36
C SER A 43 -4.83 23.11 -1.88
N THR A 44 -4.21 22.08 -1.30
CA THR A 44 -3.82 22.08 0.13
C THR A 44 -2.67 23.05 0.37
N PRO A 45 -2.76 23.96 1.34
CA PRO A 45 -1.69 24.89 1.66
C PRO A 45 -0.40 24.17 2.08
N ILE A 46 0.74 24.67 1.61
CA ILE A 46 2.06 24.04 1.84
C ILE A 46 2.41 23.87 3.32
N ASN A 47 1.99 24.79 4.18
CA ASN A 47 2.23 24.70 5.61
C ASN A 47 1.47 23.52 6.26
N ILE A 48 0.29 23.19 5.74
CA ILE A 48 -0.48 22.01 6.17
C ILE A 48 0.22 20.74 5.69
N ILE A 49 0.58 20.68 4.41
CA ILE A 49 1.32 19.56 3.81
C ILE A 49 2.59 19.28 4.63
N SER A 50 3.42 20.29 4.86
CA SER A 50 4.66 20.15 5.62
C SER A 50 4.44 19.67 7.04
N ARG A 51 3.40 20.18 7.74
CA ARG A 51 3.07 19.76 9.09
C ARG A 51 2.65 18.30 9.15
N GLU A 52 1.69 17.89 8.31
CA GLU A 52 1.16 16.55 8.31
C GLU A 52 2.20 15.52 7.85
N THR A 53 2.99 15.83 6.83
CA THR A 53 4.11 14.98 6.40
C THR A 53 5.17 14.84 7.51
N ASN A 54 5.46 15.92 8.26
CA ASN A 54 6.37 15.84 9.41
C ASN A 54 5.80 15.00 10.56
N GLU A 55 4.49 14.96 10.73
CA GLU A 55 3.84 14.07 11.70
C GLU A 55 3.99 12.59 11.31
N LEU A 56 3.88 12.25 10.02
CA LEU A 56 4.16 10.90 9.50
C LEU A 56 5.63 10.52 9.75
N LEU A 57 6.57 11.40 9.41
CA LEU A 57 7.99 11.17 9.69
C LEU A 57 8.26 10.92 11.17
N ASN A 58 7.62 11.68 12.06
CA ASN A 58 7.80 11.50 13.50
C ASN A 58 7.22 10.16 13.97
N ALA A 59 6.06 9.73 13.44
CA ALA A 59 5.49 8.42 13.72
C ALA A 59 6.46 7.31 13.32
N ALA A 60 7.02 7.33 12.10
CA ALA A 60 8.01 6.38 11.64
C ALA A 60 9.27 6.32 12.54
N LYS A 61 9.71 7.47 13.07
CA LYS A 61 10.85 7.52 13.99
C LYS A 61 10.56 6.95 15.37
N LEU A 62 9.33 7.11 15.85
CA LEU A 62 8.90 6.58 17.15
C LEU A 62 8.79 5.06 17.14
N GLU A 63 8.37 4.47 16.03
CA GLU A 63 8.25 3.02 15.85
C GLU A 63 9.59 2.27 15.70
N GLY A 64 10.73 2.95 15.74
CA GLY A 64 12.04 2.31 15.79
C GLY A 64 13.06 2.80 14.78
N LYS A 65 12.79 3.88 14.06
CA LYS A 65 13.63 4.43 12.99
C LYS A 65 13.78 3.45 11.81
N ASP A 66 14.49 3.88 10.75
CA ASP A 66 14.65 3.08 9.53
C ASP A 66 13.31 2.54 9.00
N ARG A 67 12.32 3.41 8.98
CA ARG A 67 10.95 3.08 8.63
C ARG A 67 10.34 4.17 7.75
N ILE A 68 9.31 3.76 7.03
CA ILE A 68 8.48 4.64 6.20
C ILE A 68 7.05 4.64 6.73
N ALA A 69 6.45 5.83 6.89
CA ALA A 69 5.02 6.00 7.15
C ALA A 69 4.32 6.45 5.88
N LEU A 70 3.30 5.71 5.43
CA LEU A 70 2.59 5.92 4.18
C LEU A 70 1.17 6.40 4.43
N PHE A 71 0.88 7.66 4.09
CA PHE A 71 -0.44 8.30 4.05
C PHE A 71 -1.16 8.43 5.40
N ALA A 72 -0.89 7.56 6.37
CA ALA A 72 -1.45 7.57 7.72
C ALA A 72 -0.40 7.16 8.77
N LYS A 73 -0.61 7.58 10.01
CA LYS A 73 0.36 7.36 11.12
C LYS A 73 0.42 5.91 11.61
N ASP A 74 -0.56 5.12 11.28
CA ASP A 74 -0.67 3.69 11.59
C ASP A 74 -0.16 2.78 10.46
N ASN A 75 0.17 3.35 9.31
CA ASN A 75 0.75 2.64 8.18
C ASN A 75 2.28 2.79 8.17
N ILE A 76 2.94 2.19 9.16
CA ILE A 76 4.39 2.25 9.29
C ILE A 76 5.00 0.89 8.95
N LEU A 77 6.00 0.91 8.06
CA LEU A 77 6.66 -0.27 7.53
C LEU A 77 8.18 -0.11 7.65
N THR A 78 8.91 -1.22 7.68
CA THR A 78 10.33 -1.18 7.37
C THR A 78 10.53 -0.90 5.87
N PHE A 79 11.68 -0.41 5.46
CA PHE A 79 11.97 -0.23 4.03
C PHE A 79 12.05 -1.55 3.27
N SER A 80 12.43 -2.65 3.94
CA SER A 80 12.39 -3.99 3.34
C SER A 80 10.96 -4.45 3.09
N ASP A 81 10.04 -4.35 4.08
CA ASP A 81 8.64 -4.73 3.90
C ASP A 81 7.96 -3.85 2.83
N TYR A 82 8.26 -2.55 2.83
CA TYR A 82 7.75 -1.66 1.80
C TYR A 82 8.19 -2.07 0.40
N ARG A 83 9.48 -2.39 0.21
CA ARG A 83 10.01 -2.82 -1.07
C ARG A 83 9.49 -4.20 -1.46
N ASP A 84 9.69 -5.20 -0.61
CA ASP A 84 9.52 -6.60 -0.99
C ASP A 84 8.05 -7.03 -0.93
N ASP A 85 7.31 -6.63 0.11
CA ASP A 85 5.92 -7.04 0.29
C ASP A 85 4.94 -6.16 -0.46
N ILE A 86 5.20 -4.83 -0.52
CA ILE A 86 4.26 -3.90 -1.16
C ILE A 86 4.64 -3.65 -2.61
N LEU A 87 5.80 -3.03 -2.89
CA LEU A 87 6.14 -2.60 -4.25
C LEU A 87 6.32 -3.78 -5.21
N TYR A 88 7.14 -4.77 -4.84
CA TYR A 88 7.47 -5.91 -5.69
C TYR A 88 6.62 -7.16 -5.41
N GLY A 89 5.86 -7.17 -4.35
CA GLY A 89 4.96 -8.25 -4.00
C GLY A 89 3.51 -7.98 -4.42
N LYS A 90 2.76 -7.35 -3.52
CA LYS A 90 1.30 -7.17 -3.65
C LYS A 90 0.90 -6.24 -4.79
N LEU A 91 1.63 -5.11 -4.95
CA LEU A 91 1.32 -4.15 -6.02
C LEU A 91 1.50 -4.77 -7.40
N VAL A 92 2.59 -5.52 -7.63
CA VAL A 92 2.81 -6.24 -8.89
C VAL A 92 1.70 -7.25 -9.15
N THR A 93 1.30 -8.03 -8.13
CA THR A 93 0.18 -8.97 -8.25
C THR A 93 -1.14 -8.30 -8.64
N ILE A 94 -1.40 -7.12 -8.07
CA ILE A 94 -2.59 -6.31 -8.37
C ILE A 94 -2.50 -5.76 -9.80
N GLN A 95 -1.35 -5.20 -10.19
CA GLN A 95 -1.12 -4.68 -11.54
C GLN A 95 -1.30 -5.76 -12.61
N GLU A 96 -0.65 -6.91 -12.45
CA GLU A 96 -0.78 -8.04 -13.38
C GLU A 96 -2.23 -8.49 -13.55
N PHE A 97 -3.00 -8.52 -12.45
CA PHE A 97 -4.41 -8.85 -12.53
C PHE A 97 -5.20 -7.82 -13.34
N PHE A 98 -5.03 -6.53 -13.06
CA PHE A 98 -5.79 -5.48 -13.72
C PHE A 98 -5.35 -5.22 -15.17
N ASP A 99 -4.10 -5.48 -15.52
CA ASP A 99 -3.61 -5.40 -16.90
C ASP A 99 -4.32 -6.42 -17.83
N HIS A 100 -4.82 -7.52 -17.25
CA HIS A 100 -5.57 -8.54 -17.95
C HIS A 100 -7.10 -8.38 -17.87
N GLU A 101 -7.60 -7.45 -17.07
CA GLU A 101 -9.03 -7.21 -16.83
C GLU A 101 -9.44 -5.78 -17.24
N ASN A 102 -9.38 -5.51 -18.55
CA ASN A 102 -9.65 -4.17 -19.13
C ASN A 102 -11.01 -3.54 -18.78
N GLN A 103 -11.98 -4.30 -18.29
CA GLN A 103 -13.34 -3.84 -18.02
C GLN A 103 -13.61 -3.53 -16.54
N ARG A 104 -12.70 -3.88 -15.62
CA ARG A 104 -12.91 -3.64 -14.19
C ARG A 104 -12.36 -2.28 -13.78
N GLY A 105 -13.28 -1.35 -13.58
CA GLY A 105 -12.93 0.02 -13.18
C GLY A 105 -12.56 0.15 -11.70
N LYS A 106 -12.15 1.35 -11.32
CA LYS A 106 -11.81 1.76 -9.94
C LYS A 106 -12.88 1.39 -8.88
N ALA A 107 -14.15 1.29 -9.26
CA ALA A 107 -15.26 0.90 -8.37
C ALA A 107 -15.05 -0.48 -7.73
N PHE A 108 -14.47 -1.44 -8.46
CA PHE A 108 -14.12 -2.75 -7.95
C PHE A 108 -13.08 -2.65 -6.82
N ILE A 109 -12.03 -1.87 -7.04
CA ILE A 109 -10.94 -1.67 -6.06
C ILE A 109 -11.45 -0.98 -4.80
N TYR A 110 -12.25 0.08 -4.94
CA TYR A 110 -12.88 0.74 -3.79
C TYR A 110 -13.78 -0.20 -3.00
N LYS A 111 -14.49 -1.12 -3.67
CA LYS A 111 -15.29 -2.13 -2.97
C LYS A 111 -14.42 -3.14 -2.23
N LEU A 112 -13.29 -3.56 -2.78
CA LEU A 112 -12.32 -4.42 -2.08
C LEU A 112 -11.78 -3.71 -0.83
N ILE A 113 -11.32 -2.46 -0.96
CA ILE A 113 -10.82 -1.65 0.17
C ILE A 113 -11.91 -1.52 1.25
N SER A 114 -13.17 -1.28 0.87
CA SER A 114 -14.27 -1.22 1.83
C SER A 114 -14.46 -2.54 2.58
N LEU A 115 -14.42 -3.68 1.88
CA LEU A 115 -14.56 -5.00 2.51
C LEU A 115 -13.39 -5.34 3.44
N ILE A 116 -12.18 -4.90 3.09
CA ILE A 116 -10.99 -5.05 3.94
C ILE A 116 -11.16 -4.23 5.23
N ARG A 117 -11.58 -2.97 5.12
CA ARG A 117 -11.78 -2.07 6.26
C ARG A 117 -12.94 -2.49 7.18
N GLU A 118 -13.94 -3.17 6.63
CA GLU A 118 -15.06 -3.75 7.39
C GLU A 118 -14.71 -5.10 8.02
N ARG A 119 -13.47 -5.57 7.87
CA ARG A 119 -13.04 -6.85 8.44
C ARG A 119 -13.12 -6.80 9.96
N ASP A 120 -13.83 -7.75 10.53
CA ASP A 120 -13.81 -8.08 11.94
C ASP A 120 -13.15 -9.47 12.08
N GLU A 121 -12.05 -9.53 12.81
CA GLU A 121 -11.28 -10.78 13.00
C GLU A 121 -12.09 -11.89 13.67
N GLN A 122 -13.06 -11.52 14.48
CA GLN A 122 -13.90 -12.46 15.20
C GLN A 122 -15.14 -12.88 14.39
N ASP A 123 -15.43 -12.19 13.27
CA ASP A 123 -16.65 -12.41 12.49
C ASP A 123 -16.36 -13.08 11.14
N ARG A 124 -16.69 -14.38 11.06
CA ARG A 124 -16.66 -15.15 9.82
C ARG A 124 -17.52 -14.56 8.69
N ILE A 125 -18.41 -13.63 9.02
CA ILE A 125 -19.27 -12.93 8.05
C ILE A 125 -18.43 -12.05 7.12
N SER A 126 -17.36 -11.42 7.63
CA SER A 126 -16.47 -10.59 6.83
C SER A 126 -15.78 -11.41 5.72
N PHE A 127 -15.27 -12.60 6.06
CA PHE A 127 -14.72 -13.53 5.08
C PHE A 127 -15.76 -14.01 4.06
N ALA A 128 -16.95 -14.37 4.54
CA ALA A 128 -18.04 -14.83 3.66
C ALA A 128 -18.48 -13.73 2.67
N ARG A 129 -18.50 -12.47 3.10
CA ARG A 129 -18.80 -11.32 2.23
C ARG A 129 -17.75 -11.15 1.13
N LEU A 130 -16.47 -11.23 1.47
CA LEU A 130 -15.37 -11.17 0.51
C LEU A 130 -15.47 -12.34 -0.49
N ALA A 131 -15.58 -13.57 0.01
CA ALA A 131 -15.67 -14.76 -0.81
C ALA A 131 -16.87 -14.74 -1.77
N TYR A 132 -18.04 -14.29 -1.28
CA TYR A 132 -19.22 -14.11 -2.11
C TYR A 132 -19.01 -13.05 -3.19
N PHE A 133 -18.47 -11.90 -2.83
CA PHE A 133 -18.16 -10.82 -3.76
C PHE A 133 -17.23 -11.31 -4.87
N LEU A 134 -16.13 -11.98 -4.51
CA LEU A 134 -15.16 -12.51 -5.47
C LEU A 134 -15.76 -13.62 -6.36
N SER A 135 -16.55 -14.53 -5.78
CA SER A 135 -17.16 -15.63 -6.56
C SER A 135 -18.18 -15.13 -7.59
N ARG A 136 -18.94 -14.09 -7.25
CA ARG A 136 -19.83 -13.46 -8.22
C ARG A 136 -19.07 -12.85 -9.41
N LEU A 137 -17.96 -12.21 -9.13
CA LEU A 137 -17.16 -11.54 -10.14
C LEU A 137 -16.35 -12.50 -11.01
N GLU A 138 -15.99 -13.68 -10.48
CA GLU A 138 -15.29 -14.72 -11.24
C GLU A 138 -16.10 -15.19 -12.45
N SER A 139 -17.43 -15.25 -12.32
CA SER A 139 -18.31 -15.63 -13.45
C SER A 139 -18.32 -14.60 -14.58
N GLU A 140 -18.04 -13.36 -14.27
CA GLU A 140 -18.04 -12.21 -15.19
C GLU A 140 -16.64 -11.89 -15.74
N SER A 141 -15.58 -12.58 -15.29
CA SER A 141 -14.19 -12.32 -15.69
C SER A 141 -13.89 -12.88 -17.08
N GLU A 142 -13.21 -12.08 -17.90
CA GLU A 142 -12.73 -12.51 -19.23
C GLU A 142 -11.57 -13.50 -19.09
N ASN A 143 -10.69 -13.29 -18.12
CA ASN A 143 -9.56 -14.17 -17.82
C ASN A 143 -9.76 -14.91 -16.49
N LYS A 144 -10.50 -16.02 -16.54
CA LYS A 144 -10.80 -16.82 -15.34
C LYS A 144 -9.58 -17.32 -14.58
N GLN A 145 -8.47 -17.58 -15.28
CA GLN A 145 -7.25 -18.07 -14.63
C GLN A 145 -6.55 -16.95 -13.84
N ALA A 146 -6.41 -15.77 -14.44
CA ALA A 146 -5.82 -14.61 -13.75
C ALA A 146 -6.69 -14.22 -12.54
N PHE A 147 -8.01 -14.21 -12.70
CA PHE A 147 -8.94 -13.95 -11.61
C PHE A 147 -8.82 -14.95 -10.46
N LYS A 148 -8.72 -16.24 -10.80
CA LYS A 148 -8.58 -17.30 -9.80
C LYS A 148 -7.29 -17.13 -8.99
N THR A 149 -6.17 -16.87 -9.65
CA THR A 149 -4.88 -16.63 -8.99
C THR A 149 -4.93 -15.41 -8.07
N PHE A 150 -5.51 -14.31 -8.53
CA PHE A 150 -5.69 -13.10 -7.71
C PHE A 150 -6.61 -13.35 -6.51
N LYS A 151 -7.72 -14.06 -6.72
CA LYS A 151 -8.68 -14.43 -5.65
C LYS A 151 -8.01 -15.29 -4.57
N GLU A 152 -7.21 -16.30 -4.96
CA GLU A 152 -6.50 -17.18 -4.04
C GLU A 152 -5.53 -16.37 -3.18
N LYS A 153 -4.73 -15.50 -3.78
CA LYS A 153 -3.82 -14.60 -3.04
C LYS A 153 -4.56 -13.63 -2.12
N LEU A 154 -5.64 -13.02 -2.58
CA LEU A 154 -6.40 -12.09 -1.76
C LEU A 154 -7.04 -12.78 -0.55
N ILE A 155 -7.50 -14.02 -0.70
CA ILE A 155 -8.01 -14.85 0.40
C ILE A 155 -6.89 -15.17 1.39
N GLU A 156 -5.71 -15.54 0.92
CA GLU A 156 -4.53 -15.78 1.75
C GLU A 156 -4.16 -14.54 2.56
N TRP A 157 -4.08 -13.37 1.93
CA TRP A 157 -3.81 -12.12 2.64
C TRP A 157 -4.90 -11.74 3.64
N PHE A 158 -6.16 -12.09 3.36
CA PHE A 158 -7.28 -11.76 4.23
C PHE A 158 -7.27 -12.53 5.56
N ASP A 159 -6.58 -13.66 5.63
CA ASP A 159 -6.47 -14.46 6.86
C ASP A 159 -5.44 -13.88 7.85
N ASP A 160 -4.48 -13.09 7.39
CA ASP A 160 -3.45 -12.47 8.23
C ASP A 160 -3.68 -10.95 8.35
N GLU A 161 -3.54 -10.39 9.56
CA GLU A 161 -3.78 -8.97 9.81
C GLU A 161 -2.74 -8.06 9.14
N LEU A 162 -1.47 -8.47 9.16
CA LEU A 162 -0.38 -7.69 8.55
C LEU A 162 -0.49 -7.74 7.03
N GLU A 163 -0.69 -8.93 6.47
CA GLU A 163 -0.81 -9.16 5.04
C GLU A 163 -1.98 -8.37 4.44
N ILE A 164 -3.13 -8.34 5.12
CA ILE A 164 -4.30 -7.63 4.60
C ILE A 164 -4.14 -6.11 4.68
N LYS A 165 -3.47 -5.58 5.71
CA LYS A 165 -3.14 -4.15 5.79
C LYS A 165 -2.17 -3.75 4.68
N GLN A 166 -1.18 -4.55 4.38
CA GLN A 166 -0.27 -4.35 3.26
C GLN A 166 -0.99 -4.44 1.91
N ALA A 167 -1.95 -5.38 1.76
CA ALA A 167 -2.77 -5.48 0.56
C ALA A 167 -3.69 -4.27 0.37
N GLU A 168 -4.26 -3.73 1.45
CA GLU A 168 -5.01 -2.47 1.42
C GLU A 168 -4.14 -1.32 0.90
N LEU A 169 -2.93 -1.19 1.44
CA LEU A 169 -1.98 -0.17 0.97
C LEU A 169 -1.64 -0.34 -0.51
N ALA A 170 -1.36 -1.55 -0.96
CA ALA A 170 -1.06 -1.83 -2.36
C ALA A 170 -2.26 -1.51 -3.29
N LEU A 171 -3.50 -1.81 -2.86
CA LEU A 171 -4.71 -1.44 -3.58
C LEU A 171 -4.90 0.09 -3.64
N MET A 172 -4.59 0.79 -2.55
CA MET A 172 -4.61 2.25 -2.53
C MET A 172 -3.57 2.83 -3.49
N LEU A 173 -2.35 2.31 -3.49
CA LEU A 173 -1.29 2.71 -4.41
C LEU A 173 -1.67 2.47 -5.88
N TYR A 174 -2.38 1.41 -6.17
CA TYR A 174 -2.83 1.11 -7.53
C TYR A 174 -3.95 2.04 -8.01
N VAL A 175 -4.85 2.47 -7.13
CA VAL A 175 -6.04 3.24 -7.50
C VAL A 175 -5.79 4.73 -7.68
N TYR A 176 -4.77 5.26 -7.00
CA TYR A 176 -4.40 6.67 -7.07
C TYR A 176 -3.47 6.93 -8.25
#